data_64724ce6d277f0d850f7c010394a36cd
#
_entry.id   64724ce6d277f0d850f7c010394a36cd
#
_cell.length_a   1.000
_cell.length_b   1.000
_cell.length_c   1.000
_cell.angle_alpha   90.00
_cell.angle_beta   90.00
_cell.angle_gamma   90.00
#
_symmetry.space_group_name_H-M   'P 1'
#
loop_
_entity.id
_entity.type
_entity.pdbx_description
1 polymer ?
#
loop_
_entity_poly.entity_id
_entity_poly.type
_entity_poly.pdbx_seq_one_letter_code
_entity_poly.pdbx_strand_id
1 'polypeptide(L)'
;MDLKALAEKFNPYQIEMRRYFHAHPEPSTKEVETAKKIREELTRAGIEWRPCGKNLTTGTLATIHGGKPGKTFLLRGDIDGLSVKEKTGLPFASQNDGFM
;
A
#
# COMPACT_ATOMS: atom_id res chain seq x y z
N MET A 1 -7.27 -14.64 20.56
CA MET A 1 -6.40 -13.73 19.76
C MET A 1 -6.59 -12.31 20.26
N ASP A 2 -5.52 -11.68 20.68
CA ASP A 2 -5.55 -10.27 21.11
C ASP A 2 -5.20 -9.37 19.93
N LEU A 3 -6.23 -8.80 19.31
CA LEU A 3 -6.07 -7.93 18.14
C LEU A 3 -5.34 -6.63 18.47
N LYS A 4 -5.52 -6.12 19.69
CA LYS A 4 -4.82 -4.91 20.12
C LYS A 4 -3.32 -5.16 20.21
N ALA A 5 -2.90 -6.25 20.84
CA ALA A 5 -1.50 -6.62 20.95
C ALA A 5 -0.87 -6.85 19.58
N LEU A 6 -1.59 -7.48 18.64
CA LEU A 6 -1.11 -7.66 17.27
C LEU A 6 -0.96 -6.31 16.54
N ALA A 7 -1.93 -5.41 16.69
CA ALA A 7 -1.85 -4.08 16.10
C ALA A 7 -0.64 -3.30 16.64
N GLU A 8 -0.41 -3.35 17.93
CA GLU A 8 0.76 -2.71 18.56
C GLU A 8 2.07 -3.32 18.05
N LYS A 9 2.13 -4.64 17.89
CA LYS A 9 3.32 -5.34 17.36
C LYS A 9 3.69 -4.88 15.96
N PHE A 10 2.70 -4.69 15.08
CA PHE A 10 2.93 -4.32 13.68
C PHE A 10 2.92 -2.80 13.42
N ASN A 11 2.61 -1.99 14.44
CA ASN A 11 2.54 -0.55 14.30
C ASN A 11 3.83 0.10 13.75
N PRO A 12 5.03 -0.27 14.20
CA PRO A 12 6.27 0.29 13.64
C PRO A 12 6.41 0.04 12.13
N TYR A 13 6.05 -1.15 11.67
CA TYR A 13 6.04 -1.48 10.23
C TYR A 13 5.01 -0.65 9.46
N GLN A 14 3.82 -0.47 10.01
CA GLN A 14 2.78 0.35 9.38
C GLN A 14 3.22 1.80 9.24
N ILE A 15 3.86 2.36 10.26
CA ILE A 15 4.39 3.74 10.23
C ILE A 15 5.48 3.85 9.16
N GLU A 16 6.40 2.89 9.09
CA GLU A 16 7.46 2.85 8.08
C GLU A 16 6.86 2.83 6.66
N MET A 17 5.91 1.96 6.41
CA MET A 17 5.27 1.85 5.10
C MET A 17 4.47 3.10 4.74
N ARG A 18 3.73 3.66 5.68
CA ARG A 18 3.00 4.90 5.47
C ARG A 18 3.94 6.04 5.05
N ARG A 19 5.04 6.19 5.76
CA ARG A 19 6.04 7.24 5.45
C ARG A 19 6.74 7.00 4.13
N TYR A 20 7.02 5.75 3.79
CA TYR A 20 7.57 5.39 2.49
C TYR A 20 6.65 5.81 1.35
N PHE A 21 5.39 5.41 1.39
CA PHE A 21 4.43 5.76 0.34
C PHE A 21 4.15 7.26 0.29
N HIS A 22 4.13 7.92 1.44
CA HIS A 22 3.98 9.38 1.49
C HIS A 22 5.15 10.11 0.82
N ALA A 23 6.37 9.62 1.00
CA ALA A 23 7.56 10.21 0.39
C ALA A 23 7.66 9.95 -1.12
N HIS A 24 6.98 8.93 -1.63
CA HIS A 24 7.07 8.49 -3.03
C HIS A 24 5.69 8.46 -3.72
N PRO A 25 4.94 9.59 -3.74
CA PRO A 25 3.63 9.62 -4.37
C PRO A 25 3.74 9.56 -5.89
N GLU A 26 2.83 8.83 -6.49
CA GLU A 26 2.69 8.74 -7.94
C GLU A 26 1.25 9.07 -8.35
N PRO A 27 1.05 9.73 -9.49
CA PRO A 27 -0.30 10.13 -9.93
C PRO A 27 -1.15 8.92 -10.34
N SER A 28 -2.46 9.11 -10.31
CA SER A 28 -3.44 8.11 -10.72
C SER A 28 -3.10 7.52 -12.10
N THR A 29 -3.23 6.22 -12.24
CA THR A 29 -2.91 5.41 -13.42
C THR A 29 -1.41 5.24 -13.74
N LYS A 30 -0.53 5.89 -13.00
CA LYS A 30 0.92 5.85 -13.19
C LYS A 30 1.67 5.39 -11.94
N GLU A 31 1.01 4.63 -11.08
CA GLU A 31 1.53 4.14 -9.79
C GLU A 31 2.45 2.91 -9.97
N VAL A 32 3.44 3.01 -10.85
CA VAL A 32 4.30 1.88 -11.25
C VAL A 32 5.20 1.42 -10.11
N GLU A 33 5.94 2.34 -9.51
CA GLU A 33 6.85 2.04 -8.40
C GLU A 33 6.09 1.75 -7.10
N THR A 34 4.94 2.41 -6.89
CA THR A 34 4.05 2.13 -5.77
C THR A 34 3.54 0.70 -5.82
N ALA A 35 3.02 0.28 -6.98
CA ALA A 35 2.57 -1.10 -7.19
C ALA A 35 3.70 -2.10 -6.99
N LYS A 36 4.89 -1.81 -7.50
CA LYS A 36 6.07 -2.65 -7.31
C LYS A 36 6.40 -2.83 -5.83
N LYS A 37 6.43 -1.76 -5.06
CA LYS A 37 6.70 -1.82 -3.62
C LYS A 37 5.67 -2.64 -2.87
N ILE A 38 4.38 -2.45 -3.17
CA ILE A 38 3.30 -3.24 -2.58
C ILE A 38 3.48 -4.73 -2.87
N ARG A 39 3.79 -5.07 -4.12
CA ARG A 39 3.98 -6.46 -4.55
C ARG A 39 5.20 -7.10 -3.91
N GLU A 40 6.28 -6.36 -3.74
CA GLU A 40 7.47 -6.82 -3.01
C GLU A 40 7.14 -7.14 -1.54
N GLU A 41 6.37 -6.29 -0.87
CA GLU A 41 5.96 -6.52 0.51
C GLU A 41 5.01 -7.71 0.65
N LEU A 42 4.07 -7.87 -0.28
CA LEU A 42 3.17 -9.03 -0.32
C LEU A 42 3.96 -10.34 -0.53
N THR A 43 4.91 -10.34 -1.46
CA THR A 43 5.77 -11.49 -1.73
C THR A 43 6.61 -11.84 -0.50
N ARG A 44 7.18 -10.85 0.17
CA ARG A 44 7.94 -11.04 1.41
C ARG A 44 7.09 -11.68 2.50
N ALA A 45 5.82 -11.30 2.58
CA ALA A 45 4.86 -11.87 3.54
C ALA A 45 4.32 -13.26 3.13
N GLY A 46 4.71 -13.77 1.96
CA GLY A 46 4.20 -15.04 1.45
C GLY A 46 2.77 -14.99 0.94
N ILE A 47 2.29 -13.80 0.58
CA ILE A 47 0.93 -13.59 0.11
C ILE A 47 0.94 -13.54 -1.42
N GLU A 48 0.11 -14.39 -2.06
CA GLU A 48 -0.04 -14.39 -3.50
C GLU A 48 -0.80 -13.14 -3.97
N TRP A 49 -0.43 -12.63 -5.13
CA TRP A 49 -1.05 -11.46 -5.71
C TRP A 49 -1.08 -11.57 -7.24
N ARG A 50 -1.94 -10.77 -7.84
CA ARG A 50 -1.99 -10.58 -9.29
C ARG A 50 -2.32 -9.13 -9.63
N PRO A 51 -1.90 -8.63 -10.80
CA PRO A 51 -2.38 -7.35 -11.29
C PRO A 51 -3.90 -7.38 -11.47
N CYS A 52 -4.55 -6.26 -11.21
CA CYS A 52 -5.98 -6.13 -11.44
C CYS A 52 -6.29 -4.77 -12.06
N GLY A 53 -7.43 -4.72 -12.72
CA GLY A 53 -7.88 -3.53 -13.44
C GLY A 53 -7.95 -3.76 -14.95
N LYS A 54 -9.00 -3.23 -15.55
CA LYS A 54 -9.16 -3.29 -17.01
C LYS A 54 -8.27 -2.22 -17.65
N ASN A 55 -7.35 -2.64 -18.50
CA ASN A 55 -6.39 -1.76 -19.18
C ASN A 55 -5.41 -1.03 -18.25
N LEU A 56 -5.31 -1.45 -16.99
CA LEU A 56 -4.37 -0.91 -16.02
C LEU A 56 -3.54 -2.05 -15.43
N THR A 57 -2.26 -1.79 -15.19
CA THR A 57 -1.32 -2.78 -14.65
C THR A 57 -0.84 -2.45 -13.24
N THR A 58 -1.25 -1.31 -12.71
CA THR A 58 -0.81 -0.81 -11.40
C THR A 58 -1.67 -1.30 -10.23
N GLY A 59 -2.93 -1.68 -10.48
CA GLY A 59 -3.76 -2.28 -9.45
C GLY A 59 -3.24 -3.66 -9.02
N THR A 60 -3.36 -3.98 -7.76
CA THR A 60 -2.92 -5.27 -7.21
C THR A 60 -4.04 -5.89 -6.39
N LEU A 61 -4.35 -7.14 -6.69
CA LEU A 61 -5.27 -7.96 -5.91
C LEU A 61 -4.48 -9.05 -5.19
N ALA A 62 -4.53 -9.03 -3.88
CA ALA A 62 -3.91 -10.06 -3.04
C ALA A 62 -4.98 -10.92 -2.39
N THR A 63 -4.70 -12.21 -2.23
CA THR A 63 -5.62 -13.15 -1.60
C THR A 63 -4.93 -13.83 -0.42
N ILE A 64 -5.59 -13.78 0.73
CA ILE A 64 -5.15 -14.50 1.93
C ILE A 64 -6.17 -15.62 2.16
N HIS A 65 -5.69 -16.86 2.11
CA HIS A 65 -6.53 -18.02 2.37
C HIS A 65 -6.60 -18.29 3.86
N GLY A 66 -7.82 -18.24 4.42
CA GLY A 66 -8.03 -18.58 5.81
C GLY A 66 -7.95 -20.10 6.05
N GLY A 67 -7.76 -20.47 7.30
CA GLY A 67 -7.66 -21.89 7.71
C GLY A 67 -8.98 -22.63 7.86
N LYS A 68 -10.12 -21.94 7.75
CA LYS A 68 -11.45 -22.53 7.95
C LYS A 68 -12.43 -22.02 6.90
N PRO A 69 -13.47 -22.79 6.55
CA PRO A 69 -14.55 -22.30 5.68
C PRO A 69 -15.23 -21.05 6.27
N GLY A 70 -15.62 -20.13 5.42
CA GLY A 70 -16.28 -18.90 5.84
C GLY A 70 -16.47 -17.94 4.68
N LYS A 71 -16.89 -16.74 5.02
CA LYS A 71 -17.11 -15.67 4.04
C LYS A 71 -15.80 -15.04 3.58
N THR A 72 -15.81 -14.52 2.37
CA THR A 72 -14.71 -13.73 1.84
C THR A 72 -14.96 -12.25 2.12
N PHE A 73 -13.96 -11.56 2.64
CA PHE A 73 -13.99 -10.11 2.86
C PHE A 73 -13.03 -9.44 1.89
N LEU A 74 -13.43 -8.29 1.39
CA LEU A 74 -12.59 -7.44 0.55
C LEU A 74 -12.25 -6.16 1.29
N LEU A 75 -10.95 -5.86 1.38
CA LEU A 75 -10.44 -4.56 1.82
C LEU A 75 -9.89 -3.82 0.60
N ARG A 76 -10.23 -2.54 0.48
CA ARG A 76 -9.75 -1.69 -0.62
C ARG A 76 -8.98 -0.49 -0.07
N GLY A 77 -7.89 -0.15 -0.75
CA GLY A 77 -7.16 1.09 -0.51
C GLY A 77 -6.72 1.69 -1.83
N ASP A 78 -6.82 3.00 -1.95
CA ASP A 78 -6.24 3.74 -3.07
C ASP A 78 -4.73 3.82 -2.90
N ILE A 79 -3.99 3.81 -4.02
CA ILE A 79 -2.52 3.82 -4.03
C ILE A 79 -1.92 5.02 -4.73
N ASP A 80 -2.76 5.89 -5.29
CA ASP A 80 -2.33 7.09 -6.00
C ASP A 80 -2.10 8.28 -5.05
N GLY A 81 -1.23 9.18 -5.49
CA GLY A 81 -1.03 10.47 -4.85
C GLY A 81 -1.89 11.55 -5.49
N LEU A 82 -2.02 12.68 -4.80
CA LEU A 82 -2.74 13.86 -5.27
C LEU A 82 -1.80 14.81 -6.01
N SER A 83 -2.32 15.53 -6.99
CA SER A 83 -1.59 16.58 -7.71
C SER A 83 -1.54 17.88 -6.89
N VAL A 84 -0.95 17.78 -5.71
CA VAL A 84 -0.81 18.85 -4.72
C VAL A 84 0.64 18.97 -4.29
N LYS A 85 1.18 20.18 -4.23
CA LYS A 85 2.52 20.41 -3.71
C LYS A 85 2.52 20.36 -2.18
N GLU A 86 3.31 19.46 -1.62
CA GLU A 86 3.46 19.37 -0.17
C GLU A 86 4.26 20.54 0.39
N LYS A 87 3.79 21.11 1.51
CA LYS A 87 4.42 22.22 2.22
C LYS A 87 4.60 21.93 3.71
N THR A 88 4.65 20.67 4.10
CA THR A 88 4.72 20.28 5.52
C THR A 88 6.10 20.44 6.12
N GLY A 89 7.16 20.30 5.32
CA GLY A 89 8.54 20.30 5.83
C GLY A 89 8.91 19.09 6.67
N LEU A 90 8.11 18.01 6.61
CA LEU A 90 8.35 16.80 7.39
C LEU A 90 9.54 16.00 6.83
N PRO A 91 10.25 15.21 7.68
CA PRO A 91 11.39 14.39 7.22
C PRO A 91 11.02 13.37 6.15
N PHE A 92 9.76 12.95 6.09
CA PHE A 92 9.24 12.01 5.09
C PHE A 92 8.35 12.70 4.05
N ALA A 93 8.54 14.01 3.84
CA ALA A 93 7.82 14.77 2.83
C ALA A 93 8.03 14.18 1.43
N SER A 94 7.09 14.47 0.52
CA SER A 94 7.13 14.01 -0.86
C SER A 94 8.45 14.34 -1.53
N GLN A 95 9.04 13.35 -2.20
CA GLN A 95 10.21 13.48 -3.05
C GLN A 95 9.85 13.64 -4.53
N ASN A 96 8.56 13.67 -4.82
CA ASN A 96 8.03 13.91 -6.16
C ASN A 96 7.32 15.26 -6.20
N ASP A 97 8.03 16.30 -6.66
CA ASP A 97 7.50 17.67 -6.66
C ASP A 97 6.18 17.77 -7.43
N GLY A 98 5.20 18.43 -6.81
CA GLY A 98 3.86 18.59 -7.37
C GLY A 98 2.88 17.46 -7.03
N PHE A 99 3.32 16.44 -6.30
CA PHE A 99 2.48 15.33 -5.84
C PHE A 99 2.63 15.08 -4.35
N MET A 100 1.54 14.61 -3.74
CA MET A 100 1.51 14.34 -2.30
C MET A 100 0.65 13.11 -1.99
#